data_6f0d01bac22e3558ec97c1a495e56308
#
_entry.id   6f0d01bac22e3558ec97c1a495e56308
#
_cell.length_a   1.000
_cell.length_b   1.000
_cell.length_c   1.000
_cell.angle_alpha   90.00
_cell.angle_beta   90.00
_cell.angle_gamma   90.00
#
_symmetry.space_group_name_H-M   'P 1'
#
loop_
_entity.id
_entity.type
_entity.pdbx_description
1 polymer ?
#
loop_
_entity_poly.entity_id
_entity_poly.type
_entity_poly.pdbx_seq_one_letter_code
_entity_poly.pdbx_strand_id
1 'polypeptide(L)'
;MLTSIKEEPSKKAKTVRSKKYQYTFNVSDHLKSLIGIDLTAIPGIDVSTALKLISEIGTDIKRWPTVKHFCAWLGLCPGTRISGGRRLSSHTSHSTNKAATILRMSASGLYKNNSVFGAHLRKMKARMGPVEAITATAHKMARAIYFMMLNKTEYVEAGCDYYDKMNGEKTLKFLKKRAAAFGYKLEKYI
;
A
#
# COMPACT_ATOMS: atom_id res chain seq x y z
N MET A 1 33.39 -35.20 -5.16
CA MET A 1 33.44 -33.72 -5.44
C MET A 1 32.19 -33.11 -4.86
N LEU A 2 32.32 -32.50 -3.68
CA LEU A 2 31.20 -31.81 -3.00
C LEU A 2 31.27 -30.36 -3.42
N THR A 3 30.31 -29.91 -4.23
CA THR A 3 30.14 -28.51 -4.62
C THR A 3 29.57 -27.72 -3.46
N SER A 4 30.39 -26.84 -2.89
CA SER A 4 30.03 -25.89 -1.84
C SER A 4 28.97 -24.93 -2.38
N ILE A 5 27.77 -24.98 -1.82
CA ILE A 5 26.74 -23.96 -2.01
C ILE A 5 27.21 -22.72 -1.25
N LYS A 6 27.60 -21.67 -1.96
CA LYS A 6 27.87 -20.36 -1.36
C LYS A 6 26.54 -19.75 -0.96
N GLU A 7 26.29 -19.69 0.35
CA GLU A 7 25.21 -18.88 0.91
C GLU A 7 25.50 -17.39 0.63
N GLU A 8 24.64 -16.75 -0.15
CA GLU A 8 24.69 -15.29 -0.30
C GLU A 8 24.35 -14.60 1.03
N PRO A 9 25.05 -13.53 1.43
CA PRO A 9 24.80 -12.87 2.70
C PRO A 9 23.41 -12.24 2.70
N SER A 10 22.57 -12.73 3.60
CA SER A 10 21.25 -12.20 3.93
C SER A 10 21.33 -10.69 4.11
N LYS A 11 20.47 -9.93 3.38
CA LYS A 11 20.35 -8.47 3.50
C LYS A 11 20.20 -8.09 4.96
N LYS A 12 21.12 -7.24 5.48
CA LYS A 12 21.18 -6.78 6.87
C LYS A 12 19.78 -6.40 7.37
N ALA A 13 19.34 -7.06 8.45
CA ALA A 13 18.10 -6.75 9.14
C ALA A 13 18.03 -5.26 9.47
N LYS A 14 16.94 -4.59 9.09
CA LYS A 14 16.74 -3.15 9.40
C LYS A 14 16.65 -2.99 10.91
N THR A 15 17.66 -2.41 11.51
CA THR A 15 17.76 -2.18 12.95
C THR A 15 16.64 -1.27 13.42
N VAL A 16 15.87 -1.72 14.40
CA VAL A 16 14.82 -0.91 15.04
C VAL A 16 15.49 0.25 15.78
N ARG A 17 15.22 1.49 15.37
CA ARG A 17 15.85 2.71 15.90
C ARG A 17 15.44 3.10 17.34
N SER A 18 14.50 2.42 17.95
CA SER A 18 13.99 2.77 19.28
C SER A 18 14.24 1.64 20.27
N LYS A 19 14.99 1.91 21.36
CA LYS A 19 15.19 0.98 22.48
C LYS A 19 13.88 0.53 23.15
N LYS A 20 12.80 1.28 23.02
CA LYS A 20 11.49 1.00 23.62
C LYS A 20 10.79 -0.23 23.02
N TYR A 21 11.21 -0.67 21.81
CA TYR A 21 10.60 -1.79 21.08
C TYR A 21 11.64 -2.83 20.67
N GLN A 22 12.69 -3.02 21.50
CA GLN A 22 13.63 -4.13 21.30
C GLN A 22 12.97 -5.40 21.83
N TYR A 23 12.71 -6.32 20.93
CA TYR A 23 12.25 -7.66 21.28
C TYR A 23 13.48 -8.53 21.62
N THR A 24 13.34 -9.45 22.56
CA THR A 24 14.38 -10.39 22.97
C THR A 24 14.68 -11.48 21.93
N PHE A 25 13.84 -11.59 20.89
CA PHE A 25 13.95 -12.54 19.80
C PHE A 25 13.71 -11.87 18.45
N ASN A 26 14.07 -12.53 17.36
CA ASN A 26 13.87 -12.03 16.00
C ASN A 26 12.41 -12.13 15.57
N VAL A 27 11.63 -11.11 15.85
CA VAL A 27 10.20 -11.04 15.52
C VAL A 27 9.95 -11.11 14.01
N SER A 28 10.86 -10.54 13.18
CA SER A 28 10.71 -10.55 11.72
C SER A 28 10.71 -11.97 11.17
N ASP A 29 11.68 -12.79 11.57
CA ASP A 29 11.78 -14.18 11.11
C ASP A 29 10.62 -15.02 11.63
N HIS A 30 10.18 -14.77 12.86
CA HIS A 30 9.02 -15.44 13.44
C HIS A 30 7.73 -15.10 12.69
N LEU A 31 7.49 -13.82 12.38
CA LEU A 31 6.35 -13.41 11.57
C LEU A 31 6.41 -14.03 10.17
N LYS A 32 7.59 -14.04 9.54
CA LYS A 32 7.77 -14.64 8.23
C LYS A 32 7.48 -16.16 8.26
N SER A 33 7.88 -16.87 9.30
CA SER A 33 7.57 -18.30 9.45
C SER A 33 6.07 -18.56 9.61
N LEU A 34 5.34 -17.67 10.30
CA LEU A 34 3.90 -17.79 10.53
C LEU A 34 3.05 -17.53 9.28
N ILE A 35 3.39 -16.49 8.53
CA ILE A 35 2.57 -16.03 7.39
C ILE A 35 3.16 -16.36 6.03
N GLY A 36 4.43 -16.82 5.97
CA GLY A 36 5.13 -17.22 4.76
C GLY A 36 5.60 -16.07 3.86
N ILE A 37 5.52 -14.81 4.34
CA ILE A 37 5.91 -13.60 3.60
C ILE A 37 6.50 -12.57 4.55
N ASP A 38 7.30 -11.63 4.00
CA ASP A 38 7.87 -10.52 4.77
C ASP A 38 7.06 -9.22 4.52
N LEU A 39 6.21 -8.83 5.49
CA LEU A 39 5.47 -7.58 5.42
C LEU A 39 6.36 -6.33 5.59
N THR A 40 7.55 -6.47 6.17
CA THR A 40 8.47 -5.33 6.35
C THR A 40 9.10 -4.87 5.05
N ALA A 41 8.98 -5.67 3.99
CA ALA A 41 9.35 -5.26 2.63
C ALA A 41 8.47 -4.11 2.10
N ILE A 42 7.24 -3.95 2.65
CA ILE A 42 6.34 -2.86 2.27
C ILE A 42 6.84 -1.54 2.89
N PRO A 43 7.06 -0.49 2.09
CA PRO A 43 7.43 0.83 2.61
C PRO A 43 6.45 1.34 3.66
N GLY A 44 6.99 1.78 4.80
CA GLY A 44 6.20 2.29 5.93
C GLY A 44 5.71 1.23 6.91
N ILE A 45 6.04 -0.04 6.70
CA ILE A 45 5.78 -1.11 7.66
C ILE A 45 7.10 -1.56 8.28
N ASP A 46 7.28 -1.30 9.56
CA ASP A 46 8.36 -1.85 10.37
C ASP A 46 7.93 -3.15 11.07
N VAL A 47 8.86 -3.82 11.73
CA VAL A 47 8.61 -5.09 12.44
C VAL A 47 7.49 -4.95 13.48
N SER A 48 7.46 -3.84 14.22
CA SER A 48 6.47 -3.55 15.25
C SER A 48 5.08 -3.34 14.63
N THR A 49 5.03 -2.65 13.49
CA THR A 49 3.79 -2.44 12.72
C THR A 49 3.29 -3.75 12.11
N ALA A 50 4.18 -4.57 11.55
CA ALA A 50 3.84 -5.89 11.00
C ALA A 50 3.25 -6.80 12.08
N LEU A 51 3.87 -6.85 13.28
CA LEU A 51 3.35 -7.62 14.40
C LEU A 51 1.94 -7.18 14.80
N LYS A 52 1.71 -5.86 14.95
CA LYS A 52 0.39 -5.32 15.27
C LYS A 52 -0.64 -5.59 14.19
N LEU A 53 -0.26 -5.51 12.91
CA LEU A 53 -1.16 -5.83 11.79
C LEU A 53 -1.58 -7.30 11.82
N ILE A 54 -0.62 -8.22 11.99
CA ILE A 54 -0.92 -9.66 12.04
C ILE A 54 -1.73 -10.03 13.28
N SER A 55 -1.50 -9.39 14.43
CA SER A 55 -2.32 -9.63 15.62
C SER A 55 -3.79 -9.23 15.45
N GLU A 56 -4.09 -8.23 14.61
CA GLU A 56 -5.47 -7.80 14.33
C GLU A 56 -6.09 -8.54 13.13
N ILE A 57 -5.32 -8.78 12.06
CA ILE A 57 -5.79 -9.45 10.84
C ILE A 57 -5.84 -10.97 11.03
N GLY A 58 -4.87 -11.53 11.78
CA GLY A 58 -4.64 -12.97 11.86
C GLY A 58 -3.80 -13.47 10.68
N THR A 59 -3.57 -14.79 10.67
CA THR A 59 -2.74 -15.46 9.65
C THR A 59 -3.55 -15.99 8.48
N ASP A 60 -4.86 -16.17 8.65
CA ASP A 60 -5.76 -16.65 7.58
C ASP A 60 -6.48 -15.50 6.88
N ILE A 61 -5.93 -15.12 5.71
CA ILE A 61 -6.53 -14.09 4.86
C ILE A 61 -7.77 -14.59 4.09
N LYS A 62 -7.95 -15.91 3.94
CA LYS A 62 -9.04 -16.50 3.17
C LYS A 62 -10.41 -16.32 3.83
N ARG A 63 -10.44 -15.95 5.13
CA ARG A 63 -11.70 -15.54 5.79
C ARG A 63 -12.41 -14.37 5.09
N TRP A 64 -11.70 -13.58 4.27
CA TRP A 64 -12.30 -12.60 3.38
C TRP A 64 -12.28 -13.12 1.93
N PRO A 65 -13.43 -13.43 1.33
CA PRO A 65 -13.50 -14.02 0.00
C PRO A 65 -12.87 -13.17 -1.10
N THR A 66 -12.89 -11.84 -0.92
CA THR A 66 -12.27 -10.91 -1.87
C THR A 66 -11.58 -9.75 -1.16
N VAL A 67 -10.65 -9.11 -1.87
CA VAL A 67 -9.99 -7.89 -1.40
C VAL A 67 -10.98 -6.77 -1.04
N LYS A 68 -12.16 -6.73 -1.67
CA LYS A 68 -13.22 -5.76 -1.36
C LYS A 68 -13.79 -5.99 0.04
N HIS A 69 -14.07 -7.25 0.41
CA HIS A 69 -14.54 -7.61 1.76
C HIS A 69 -13.50 -7.26 2.81
N PHE A 70 -12.21 -7.55 2.55
CA PHE A 70 -11.12 -7.18 3.44
C PHE A 70 -11.02 -5.66 3.66
N CYS A 71 -11.03 -4.88 2.58
CA CYS A 71 -10.97 -3.41 2.69
C CYS A 71 -12.23 -2.81 3.31
N ALA A 72 -13.39 -3.43 3.11
CA ALA A 72 -14.65 -3.04 3.77
C ALA A 72 -14.61 -3.32 5.28
N TRP A 73 -14.10 -4.49 5.68
CA TRP A 73 -13.90 -4.83 7.09
C TRP A 73 -12.92 -3.86 7.77
N LEU A 74 -11.87 -3.42 7.09
CA LEU A 74 -10.97 -2.37 7.57
C LEU A 74 -11.66 -1.00 7.67
N GLY A 75 -12.80 -0.75 7.01
CA GLY A 75 -13.41 0.57 6.91
C GLY A 75 -12.59 1.56 6.07
N LEU A 76 -11.81 1.05 5.10
CA LEU A 76 -11.01 1.86 4.20
C LEU A 76 -11.68 2.11 2.84
N CYS A 77 -12.83 1.47 2.59
CA CYS A 77 -13.61 1.67 1.37
C CYS A 77 -14.45 2.95 1.45
N PRO A 78 -14.57 3.72 0.35
CA PRO A 78 -15.49 4.85 0.31
C PRO A 78 -16.93 4.36 0.42
N GLY A 79 -17.70 4.91 1.36
CA GLY A 79 -19.13 4.69 1.51
C GLY A 79 -19.92 5.57 0.54
N THR A 80 -19.88 5.24 -0.75
CA THR A 80 -20.57 6.05 -1.77
C THR A 80 -22.08 5.91 -1.64
N ARG A 81 -22.75 7.03 -1.36
CA ARG A 81 -24.21 7.14 -1.38
C ARG A 81 -24.63 7.87 -2.65
N ILE A 82 -25.51 7.25 -3.42
CA ILE A 82 -26.06 7.82 -4.66
C ILE A 82 -27.57 7.88 -4.51
N SER A 83 -28.19 9.01 -4.88
CA SER A 83 -29.62 9.17 -5.00
C SER A 83 -29.95 10.00 -6.24
N GLY A 84 -30.94 9.58 -7.02
CA GLY A 84 -31.32 10.25 -8.27
C GLY A 84 -30.17 10.42 -9.26
N GLY A 85 -29.24 9.47 -9.33
CA GLY A 85 -28.04 9.55 -10.19
C GLY A 85 -26.96 10.51 -9.68
N ARG A 86 -27.19 11.23 -8.59
CA ARG A 86 -26.22 12.16 -7.96
C ARG A 86 -25.51 11.50 -6.79
N ARG A 87 -24.20 11.69 -6.71
CA ARG A 87 -23.37 11.23 -5.60
C ARG A 87 -23.53 12.20 -4.42
N LEU A 88 -24.19 11.73 -3.35
CA LEU A 88 -24.46 12.53 -2.14
C LEU A 88 -23.25 12.56 -1.20
N SER A 89 -22.56 11.43 -1.04
CA SER A 89 -21.40 11.32 -0.15
C SER A 89 -20.44 10.26 -0.65
N SER A 90 -19.16 10.40 -0.29
CA SER A 90 -18.11 9.41 -0.53
C SER A 90 -17.21 9.22 0.67
N HIS A 91 -17.64 9.66 1.87
CA HIS A 91 -16.89 9.43 3.09
C HIS A 91 -16.75 7.94 3.37
N THR A 92 -15.58 7.54 3.87
CA THR A 92 -15.41 6.19 4.41
C THR A 92 -16.27 6.03 5.66
N SER A 93 -16.81 4.84 5.89
CA SER A 93 -17.54 4.54 7.13
C SER A 93 -16.60 4.73 8.33
N HIS A 94 -17.15 5.24 9.42
CA HIS A 94 -16.42 5.30 10.68
C HIS A 94 -16.09 3.87 11.13
N SER A 95 -14.81 3.59 11.33
CA SER A 95 -14.33 2.27 11.77
C SER A 95 -13.38 2.44 12.95
N THR A 96 -13.64 1.69 14.01
CA THR A 96 -12.76 1.56 15.18
C THR A 96 -11.67 0.49 14.99
N ASN A 97 -11.54 -0.05 13.77
CA ASN A 97 -10.61 -1.10 13.45
C ASN A 97 -9.15 -0.64 13.63
N LYS A 98 -8.43 -1.31 14.53
CA LYS A 98 -7.04 -0.98 14.86
C LYS A 98 -6.09 -1.19 13.68
N ALA A 99 -6.30 -2.24 12.88
CA ALA A 99 -5.48 -2.47 11.69
C ALA A 99 -5.61 -1.32 10.67
N ALA A 100 -6.81 -0.77 10.50
CA ALA A 100 -7.02 0.41 9.66
C ALA A 100 -6.29 1.66 10.19
N THR A 101 -6.30 1.85 11.51
CA THR A 101 -5.57 2.95 12.15
C THR A 101 -4.06 2.81 11.93
N ILE A 102 -3.53 1.61 12.12
CA ILE A 102 -2.11 1.29 11.88
C ILE A 102 -1.74 1.58 10.43
N LEU A 103 -2.55 1.15 9.47
CA LEU A 103 -2.31 1.40 8.04
C LEU A 103 -2.37 2.89 7.68
N ARG A 104 -3.28 3.67 8.28
CA ARG A 104 -3.31 5.12 8.10
C ARG A 104 -2.06 5.80 8.68
N MET A 105 -1.59 5.36 9.83
CA MET A 105 -0.34 5.86 10.43
C MET A 105 0.87 5.54 9.54
N SER A 106 0.97 4.30 9.06
CA SER A 106 2.02 3.90 8.11
C SER A 106 1.97 4.73 6.83
N ALA A 107 0.79 4.92 6.25
CA ALA A 107 0.60 5.72 5.06
C ALA A 107 1.00 7.19 5.27
N SER A 108 0.68 7.79 6.42
CA SER A 108 1.01 9.20 6.71
C SER A 108 2.52 9.46 6.72
N GLY A 109 3.32 8.49 7.17
CA GLY A 109 4.79 8.56 7.19
C GLY A 109 5.46 8.50 5.81
N LEU A 110 4.73 8.16 4.75
CA LEU A 110 5.29 7.95 3.42
C LEU A 110 5.44 9.22 2.58
N TYR A 111 5.10 10.39 3.09
CA TYR A 111 5.07 11.61 2.29
C TYR A 111 6.41 11.93 1.61
N LYS A 112 7.52 11.74 2.32
CA LYS A 112 8.90 11.95 1.81
C LYS A 112 9.53 10.70 1.20
N ASN A 113 8.80 9.58 1.15
CA ASN A 113 9.35 8.32 0.69
C ASN A 113 9.25 8.20 -0.85
N ASN A 114 10.34 7.72 -1.49
CA ASN A 114 10.41 7.51 -2.95
C ASN A 114 9.87 6.14 -3.37
N SER A 115 8.80 5.68 -2.72
CA SER A 115 8.09 4.45 -3.09
C SER A 115 6.84 4.73 -3.92
N VAL A 116 6.27 3.69 -4.51
CA VAL A 116 4.96 3.73 -5.19
C VAL A 116 3.87 4.28 -4.28
N PHE A 117 3.89 3.93 -2.97
CA PHE A 117 2.91 4.43 -2.02
C PHE A 117 3.14 5.90 -1.67
N GLY A 118 4.40 6.34 -1.56
CA GLY A 118 4.75 7.75 -1.35
C GLY A 118 4.33 8.62 -2.54
N ALA A 119 4.60 8.20 -3.77
CA ALA A 119 4.15 8.88 -4.99
C ALA A 119 2.61 8.93 -5.04
N HIS A 120 1.92 7.83 -4.71
CA HIS A 120 0.46 7.81 -4.62
C HIS A 120 -0.07 8.80 -3.60
N LEU A 121 0.52 8.85 -2.39
CA LEU A 121 0.12 9.78 -1.34
C LEU A 121 0.24 11.24 -1.78
N ARG A 122 1.38 11.63 -2.38
CA ARG A 122 1.61 13.00 -2.88
C ARG A 122 0.57 13.37 -3.94
N LYS A 123 0.30 12.48 -4.90
CA LYS A 123 -0.70 12.71 -5.95
C LYS A 123 -2.12 12.83 -5.39
N MET A 124 -2.50 11.97 -4.46
CA MET A 124 -3.84 12.03 -3.85
C MET A 124 -3.98 13.28 -2.98
N LYS A 125 -2.94 13.67 -2.24
CA LYS A 125 -2.94 14.88 -1.42
C LYS A 125 -3.18 16.14 -2.27
N ALA A 126 -2.56 16.26 -3.44
CA ALA A 126 -2.78 17.36 -4.36
C ALA A 126 -4.22 17.42 -4.92
N ARG A 127 -4.93 16.27 -4.98
CA ARG A 127 -6.28 16.19 -5.58
C ARG A 127 -7.42 16.31 -4.57
N MET A 128 -7.28 15.74 -3.38
CA MET A 128 -8.40 15.57 -2.44
C MET A 128 -8.10 15.98 -1.00
N GLY A 129 -6.89 16.50 -0.75
CA GLY A 129 -6.48 16.88 0.60
C GLY A 129 -5.74 15.75 1.36
N PRO A 130 -5.17 16.08 2.55
CA PRO A 130 -4.28 15.16 3.27
C PRO A 130 -5.01 13.97 3.90
N VAL A 131 -6.17 14.16 4.48
CA VAL A 131 -6.90 13.12 5.24
C VAL A 131 -7.39 12.01 4.32
N GLU A 132 -8.04 12.39 3.22
CA GLU A 132 -8.54 11.47 2.20
C GLU A 132 -7.39 10.77 1.48
N ALA A 133 -6.28 11.48 1.22
CA ALA A 133 -5.09 10.92 0.60
C ALA A 133 -4.44 9.82 1.45
N ILE A 134 -4.34 10.04 2.77
CA ILE A 134 -3.84 9.05 3.72
C ILE A 134 -4.74 7.81 3.69
N THR A 135 -6.05 7.98 3.74
CA THR A 135 -7.00 6.86 3.70
C THR A 135 -6.94 6.11 2.37
N ALA A 136 -6.85 6.81 1.24
CA ALA A 136 -6.70 6.19 -0.08
C ALA A 136 -5.38 5.41 -0.21
N THR A 137 -4.29 5.92 0.40
CA THR A 137 -3.00 5.23 0.40
C THR A 137 -3.01 4.02 1.33
N ALA A 138 -3.61 4.14 2.52
CA ALA A 138 -3.83 3.02 3.43
C ALA A 138 -4.65 1.90 2.77
N HIS A 139 -5.71 2.25 2.02
CA HIS A 139 -6.49 1.29 1.23
C HIS A 139 -5.62 0.59 0.17
N LYS A 140 -4.72 1.31 -0.52
CA LYS A 140 -3.81 0.72 -1.49
C LYS A 140 -2.80 -0.23 -0.81
N MET A 141 -2.28 0.13 0.37
CA MET A 141 -1.40 -0.74 1.18
C MET A 141 -2.15 -2.00 1.64
N ALA A 142 -3.39 -1.86 2.13
CA ALA A 142 -4.23 -3.00 2.52
C ALA A 142 -4.43 -4.00 1.38
N ARG A 143 -4.66 -3.51 0.16
CA ARG A 143 -4.77 -4.37 -1.04
C ARG A 143 -3.48 -5.12 -1.33
N ALA A 144 -2.32 -4.49 -1.20
CA ALA A 144 -1.03 -5.14 -1.38
C ALA A 144 -0.84 -6.26 -0.35
N ILE A 145 -1.10 -5.99 0.92
CA ILE A 145 -1.04 -6.98 2.00
C ILE A 145 -1.95 -8.17 1.72
N TYR A 146 -3.21 -7.91 1.32
CA TYR A 146 -4.17 -8.97 0.98
C TYR A 146 -3.63 -9.91 -0.09
N PHE A 147 -3.14 -9.38 -1.21
CA PHE A 147 -2.62 -10.20 -2.31
C PHE A 147 -1.31 -10.91 -1.95
N MET A 148 -0.42 -10.26 -1.19
CA MET A 148 0.79 -10.91 -0.69
C MET A 148 0.44 -12.12 0.19
N MET A 149 -0.48 -11.95 1.15
CA MET A 149 -0.90 -13.03 2.05
C MET A 149 -1.64 -14.15 1.30
N LEU A 150 -2.49 -13.79 0.31
CA LEU A 150 -3.27 -14.75 -0.47
C LEU A 150 -2.39 -15.60 -1.39
N ASN A 151 -1.49 -14.94 -2.13
CA ASN A 151 -0.66 -15.58 -3.16
C ASN A 151 0.69 -16.05 -2.62
N LYS A 152 1.02 -15.75 -1.35
CA LYS A 152 2.34 -16.03 -0.74
C LYS A 152 3.50 -15.43 -1.56
N THR A 153 3.31 -14.23 -2.11
CA THR A 153 4.31 -13.52 -2.90
C THR A 153 4.93 -12.38 -2.09
N GLU A 154 6.25 -12.21 -2.23
CA GLU A 154 6.97 -11.10 -1.61
C GLU A 154 6.63 -9.77 -2.31
N TYR A 155 6.74 -8.67 -1.55
CA TYR A 155 6.55 -7.33 -2.10
C TYR A 155 7.75 -6.91 -2.97
N VAL A 156 7.48 -6.48 -4.19
CA VAL A 156 8.48 -5.90 -5.08
C VAL A 156 8.18 -4.41 -5.25
N GLU A 157 9.12 -3.57 -4.80
CA GLU A 157 8.99 -2.11 -4.95
C GLU A 157 9.35 -1.70 -6.39
N ALA A 158 8.36 -1.20 -7.12
CA ALA A 158 8.55 -0.71 -8.48
C ALA A 158 9.09 0.73 -8.56
N GLY A 159 9.16 1.42 -7.40
CA GLY A 159 9.64 2.79 -7.29
C GLY A 159 8.64 3.87 -7.76
N CYS A 160 8.95 5.12 -7.44
CA CYS A 160 8.10 6.25 -7.81
C CYS A 160 8.06 6.46 -9.34
N ASP A 161 9.17 6.20 -10.04
CA ASP A 161 9.28 6.40 -11.49
C ASP A 161 8.29 5.55 -12.27
N TYR A 162 8.08 4.29 -11.87
CA TYR A 162 7.07 3.43 -12.46
C TYR A 162 5.66 4.00 -12.31
N TYR A 163 5.34 4.51 -11.11
CA TYR A 163 4.05 5.12 -10.84
C TYR A 163 3.84 6.41 -11.62
N ASP A 164 4.87 7.24 -11.71
CA ASP A 164 4.82 8.51 -12.46
C ASP A 164 4.73 8.27 -13.96
N LYS A 165 5.44 7.27 -14.50
CA LYS A 165 5.36 6.83 -15.89
C LYS A 165 3.96 6.35 -16.25
N MET A 166 3.37 5.44 -15.46
CA MET A 166 1.99 4.99 -15.66
C MET A 166 0.96 6.13 -15.61
N ASN A 167 1.16 7.11 -14.73
CA ASN A 167 0.28 8.26 -14.64
C ASN A 167 0.51 9.23 -15.79
N GLY A 168 1.75 9.42 -16.25
CA GLY A 168 2.11 10.20 -17.42
C GLY A 168 1.40 9.71 -18.68
N GLU A 169 1.40 8.42 -18.92
CA GLU A 169 0.70 7.79 -20.05
C GLU A 169 -0.82 8.04 -20.01
N LYS A 170 -1.44 7.91 -18.84
CA LYS A 170 -2.88 8.20 -18.67
C LYS A 170 -3.18 9.67 -18.92
N THR A 171 -2.34 10.56 -18.41
CA THR A 171 -2.48 12.01 -18.62
C THR A 171 -2.31 12.37 -20.08
N LEU A 172 -1.32 11.79 -20.75
CA LEU A 172 -1.09 11.99 -22.20
C LEU A 172 -2.29 11.52 -23.02
N LYS A 173 -2.84 10.33 -22.70
CA LYS A 173 -4.04 9.82 -23.36
C LYS A 173 -5.25 10.73 -23.16
N PHE A 174 -5.43 11.27 -21.97
CA PHE A 174 -6.48 12.25 -21.66
C PHE A 174 -6.29 13.55 -22.44
N LEU A 175 -5.06 14.09 -22.47
CA LEU A 175 -4.74 15.33 -23.21
C LEU A 175 -4.95 15.16 -24.71
N LYS A 176 -4.53 14.02 -25.30
CA LYS A 176 -4.79 13.72 -26.72
C LYS A 176 -6.28 13.71 -27.04
N LYS A 177 -7.09 13.05 -26.18
CA LYS A 177 -8.55 13.01 -26.37
C LYS A 177 -9.16 14.41 -26.28
N ARG A 178 -8.68 15.23 -25.35
CA ARG A 178 -9.19 16.59 -25.16
C ARG A 178 -8.76 17.53 -26.29
N ALA A 179 -7.52 17.45 -26.74
CA ALA A 179 -7.03 18.19 -27.90
C ALA A 179 -7.84 17.88 -29.17
N ALA A 180 -8.08 16.59 -29.44
CA ALA A 180 -8.89 16.16 -30.57
C ALA A 180 -10.33 16.68 -30.52
N ALA A 181 -10.94 16.80 -29.34
CA ALA A 181 -12.27 17.38 -29.16
C ALA A 181 -12.34 18.86 -29.52
N PHE A 182 -11.21 19.58 -29.48
CA PHE A 182 -11.07 20.98 -29.90
C PHE A 182 -10.46 21.14 -31.31
N GLY A 183 -10.29 20.04 -32.06
CA GLY A 183 -9.71 20.06 -33.41
C GLY A 183 -8.17 20.13 -33.44
N TYR A 184 -7.48 19.96 -32.30
CA TYR A 184 -6.02 20.00 -32.21
C TYR A 184 -5.41 18.60 -32.16
N LYS A 185 -4.25 18.42 -32.77
CA LYS A 185 -3.43 17.20 -32.69
C LYS A 185 -2.25 17.45 -31.74
N LEU A 186 -2.07 16.57 -30.78
CA LEU A 186 -0.96 16.65 -29.84
C LEU A 186 0.22 15.80 -30.36
N GLU A 187 1.32 16.44 -30.68
CA GLU A 187 2.55 15.80 -31.18
C GLU A 187 3.65 15.88 -30.12
N LYS A 188 4.58 14.92 -30.18
CA LYS A 188 5.75 14.89 -29.30
C LYS A 188 6.75 15.90 -29.82
N TYR A 189 7.14 16.86 -28.99
CA TYR A 189 8.29 17.72 -29.28
C TYR A 189 9.56 16.88 -29.14
N ILE A 190 10.40 16.86 -30.19
CA ILE A 190 11.68 16.14 -30.24
C ILE A 190 12.79 17.12 -29.86
#